data_375d54cc7b02700ab7808ac0a9cb500b
#
_entry.id   375d54cc7b02700ab7808ac0a9cb500b
#
_cell.length_a   1.000
_cell.length_b   1.000
_cell.length_c   1.000
_cell.angle_alpha   90.00
_cell.angle_beta   90.00
_cell.angle_gamma   90.00
#
_symmetry.space_group_name_H-M   'P 1'
#
loop_
_entity.id
_entity.type
_entity.pdbx_description
1 polymer ?
#
loop_
_entity_poly.entity_id
_entity_poly.type
_entity_poly.pdbx_seq_one_letter_code
_entity_poly.pdbx_strand_id
1 'polypeptide(L)'
;WTQLQFDELNNGNPFWARYDRRHDISIVNTYKLREMTPDREGVIFSATWVYGTGNAITLPVADQYAPINTPGYQRNNAEDFFFTTYVNQYTGRNEFRMASYHRLDLGVQFVKQKTNYVRTLEFSVYNAYNRRNPYFYFIGAEGRSGLFAPPTSNRVLRQVTLFPVIPSVSYSIKF
;
A
#
# COMPACT_ATOMS: atom_id res chain seq x y z
N TRP A 1 -10.90 13.01 -10.60
CA TRP A 1 -11.39 11.76 -11.22
C TRP A 1 -10.78 11.64 -12.60
N THR A 2 -10.10 10.54 -12.84
CA THR A 2 -9.41 10.33 -14.11
C THR A 2 -9.91 9.06 -14.75
N GLN A 3 -10.61 9.22 -15.87
CA GLN A 3 -11.02 8.11 -16.74
C GLN A 3 -10.14 8.08 -17.97
N LEU A 4 -9.84 6.88 -18.44
CA LEU A 4 -9.08 6.61 -19.66
C LEU A 4 -9.97 5.81 -20.60
N GLN A 5 -9.84 6.04 -21.89
CA GLN A 5 -10.49 5.27 -22.94
C GLN A 5 -9.51 5.01 -24.07
N PHE A 6 -9.39 3.76 -24.48
CA PHE A 6 -8.56 3.32 -25.60
C PHE A 6 -9.33 2.26 -26.37
N ASP A 7 -9.32 2.35 -27.67
CA ASP A 7 -10.08 1.44 -28.56
C ASP A 7 -9.70 -0.04 -28.38
N GLU A 8 -8.41 -0.29 -28.10
CA GLU A 8 -7.88 -1.66 -27.96
C GLU A 8 -7.94 -2.19 -26.51
N LEU A 9 -8.33 -1.38 -25.54
CA LEU A 9 -8.37 -1.74 -24.13
C LEU A 9 -9.80 -1.68 -23.59
N ASN A 10 -10.14 -2.62 -22.72
CA ASN A 10 -11.43 -2.68 -22.03
C ASN A 10 -12.63 -2.69 -23.00
N ASN A 11 -12.44 -3.29 -24.20
CA ASN A 11 -13.43 -3.32 -25.30
C ASN A 11 -13.88 -1.92 -25.74
N GLY A 12 -13.00 -0.94 -25.70
CA GLY A 12 -13.32 0.46 -26.01
C GLY A 12 -14.11 1.20 -24.93
N ASN A 13 -14.45 0.56 -23.81
CA ASN A 13 -15.17 1.21 -22.71
C ASN A 13 -14.23 2.01 -21.83
N PRO A 14 -14.67 3.15 -21.28
CA PRO A 14 -13.88 3.94 -20.36
C PRO A 14 -13.62 3.16 -19.06
N PHE A 15 -12.45 3.36 -18.49
CA PHE A 15 -12.04 2.76 -17.24
C PHE A 15 -11.25 3.75 -16.37
N TRP A 16 -11.18 3.50 -15.06
CA TRP A 16 -10.47 4.39 -14.13
C TRP A 16 -8.95 4.26 -14.29
N ALA A 17 -8.25 5.39 -14.21
CA ALA A 17 -6.81 5.36 -14.13
C ALA A 17 -6.37 4.66 -12.82
N ARG A 18 -5.26 3.92 -12.87
CA ARG A 18 -4.74 3.18 -11.71
C ARG A 18 -4.41 4.09 -10.52
N TYR A 19 -4.09 5.36 -10.77
CA TYR A 19 -3.75 6.35 -9.73
C TYR A 19 -4.95 7.21 -9.33
N ASP A 20 -6.13 6.95 -9.88
CA ASP A 20 -7.31 7.74 -9.58
C ASP A 20 -7.66 7.60 -8.11
N ARG A 21 -7.46 8.70 -7.37
CA ARG A 21 -7.93 8.90 -6.01
C ARG A 21 -9.00 9.96 -6.02
N ARG A 22 -10.13 9.67 -5.42
CA ARG A 22 -11.25 10.62 -5.40
C ARG A 22 -11.00 11.77 -4.42
N HIS A 23 -10.36 11.48 -3.32
CA HIS A 23 -10.02 12.45 -2.28
C HIS A 23 -8.61 12.17 -1.78
N ASP A 24 -7.85 13.22 -1.56
CA ASP A 24 -6.53 13.19 -0.94
C ASP A 24 -6.44 14.40 -0.02
N ILE A 25 -6.19 14.18 1.27
CA ILE A 25 -6.18 15.21 2.30
C ILE A 25 -4.91 15.04 3.12
N SER A 26 -4.19 16.13 3.32
CA SER A 26 -3.04 16.19 4.21
C SER A 26 -3.22 17.35 5.18
N ILE A 27 -3.15 17.05 6.48
CA ILE A 27 -3.20 18.04 7.55
C ILE A 27 -1.88 17.99 8.28
N VAL A 28 -1.13 19.08 8.24
CA VAL A 28 0.15 19.24 8.93
C VAL A 28 -0.01 20.29 10.00
N ASN A 29 0.36 19.95 11.22
CA ASN A 29 0.36 20.85 12.35
C ASN A 29 1.72 20.83 13.02
N THR A 30 2.22 22.02 13.36
CA THR A 30 3.44 22.21 14.15
C THR A 30 3.13 23.20 15.26
N TYR A 31 3.34 22.78 16.49
CA TYR A 31 3.06 23.59 17.66
C TYR A 31 4.29 23.75 18.55
N LYS A 32 4.69 25.00 18.81
CA LYS A 32 5.77 25.32 19.74
C LYS A 32 5.23 25.28 21.17
N LEU A 33 5.46 24.16 21.86
CA LEU A 33 5.10 24.03 23.27
C LEU A 33 5.92 24.94 24.15
N ARG A 34 7.17 25.21 23.76
CA ARG A 34 8.10 26.05 24.48
C ARG A 34 9.05 26.72 23.50
N GLU A 35 9.24 28.01 23.64
CA GLU A 35 10.25 28.74 22.89
C GLU A 35 11.65 28.45 23.41
N MET A 36 12.59 28.40 22.50
CA MET A 36 14.01 28.24 22.79
C MET A 36 14.56 29.58 23.27
N THR A 37 15.27 29.57 24.39
CA THR A 37 16.08 30.70 24.92
C THR A 37 17.50 30.20 25.21
N PRO A 38 18.52 31.10 25.41
CA PRO A 38 19.87 30.68 25.74
C PRO A 38 19.96 29.72 26.92
N ASP A 39 19.10 29.88 27.90
CA ASP A 39 19.09 29.10 29.14
C ASP A 39 18.11 27.93 29.14
N ARG A 40 17.20 27.87 28.14
CA ARG A 40 16.09 26.91 28.14
C ARG A 40 15.90 26.22 26.78
N GLU A 41 15.71 24.93 26.82
CA GLU A 41 15.42 24.15 25.61
C GLU A 41 14.04 24.48 25.03
N GLY A 42 13.97 24.66 23.71
CA GLY A 42 12.73 24.77 22.98
C GLY A 42 12.12 23.38 22.79
N VAL A 43 10.80 23.29 22.79
CA VAL A 43 10.06 22.05 22.54
C VAL A 43 9.03 22.30 21.46
N ILE A 44 9.13 21.54 20.38
CA ILE A 44 8.24 21.61 19.21
C ILE A 44 7.55 20.27 19.06
N PHE A 45 6.24 20.29 19.00
CA PHE A 45 5.41 19.15 18.67
C PHE A 45 4.97 19.23 17.21
N SER A 46 4.98 18.12 16.52
CA SER A 46 4.50 17.99 15.14
C SER A 46 3.50 16.86 15.01
N ALA A 47 2.47 17.06 14.21
CA ALA A 47 1.50 16.05 13.86
C ALA A 47 1.16 16.16 12.36
N THR A 48 1.22 15.06 11.66
CA THR A 48 0.84 14.98 10.25
C THR A 48 -0.20 13.88 10.09
N TRP A 49 -1.38 14.26 9.63
CA TRP A 49 -2.40 13.28 9.27
C TRP A 49 -2.64 13.33 7.77
N VAL A 50 -2.60 12.14 7.16
CA VAL A 50 -2.88 11.97 5.73
C VAL A 50 -4.03 11.00 5.54
N TYR A 51 -4.87 11.31 4.57
CA TYR A 51 -5.97 10.46 4.13
C TYR A 51 -6.04 10.45 2.62
N GLY A 52 -6.26 9.27 2.02
CA GLY A 52 -6.51 9.12 0.60
C GLY A 52 -7.51 8.00 0.35
N THR A 53 -8.44 8.21 -0.57
CA THR A 53 -9.30 7.13 -1.04
C THR A 53 -8.48 6.10 -1.80
N GLY A 54 -8.92 4.83 -1.77
CA GLY A 54 -8.20 3.74 -2.40
C GLY A 54 -8.03 3.90 -3.92
N ASN A 55 -6.91 3.44 -4.43
CA ASN A 55 -6.63 3.39 -5.87
C ASN A 55 -7.56 2.39 -6.57
N ALA A 56 -7.80 2.63 -7.85
CA ALA A 56 -8.49 1.70 -8.72
C ALA A 56 -7.54 0.58 -9.17
N ILE A 57 -7.95 -0.66 -9.04
CA ILE A 57 -7.16 -1.83 -9.43
C ILE A 57 -8.03 -2.84 -10.19
N THR A 58 -7.37 -3.70 -10.95
CA THR A 58 -8.00 -4.84 -11.61
C THR A 58 -7.83 -6.07 -10.73
N LEU A 59 -8.93 -6.71 -10.36
CA LEU A 59 -8.93 -7.99 -9.66
C LEU A 59 -9.63 -9.04 -10.50
N PRO A 60 -9.11 -10.28 -10.54
CA PRO A 60 -9.82 -11.38 -11.15
C PRO A 60 -11.07 -11.73 -10.32
N VAL A 61 -12.18 -11.99 -10.99
CA VAL A 61 -13.46 -12.37 -10.37
C VAL A 61 -13.64 -13.86 -10.30
N ALA A 62 -13.01 -14.60 -11.21
CA ALA A 62 -13.05 -16.05 -11.26
C ALA A 62 -11.78 -16.60 -11.92
N ASP A 63 -11.56 -17.90 -11.72
CA ASP A 63 -10.57 -18.66 -12.47
C ASP A 63 -11.31 -19.76 -13.23
N GLN A 64 -10.83 -20.04 -14.42
CA GLN A 64 -11.26 -21.22 -15.15
C GLN A 64 -10.07 -22.01 -15.62
N TYR A 65 -10.26 -23.31 -15.72
CA TYR A 65 -9.30 -24.18 -16.38
C TYR A 65 -9.33 -23.92 -17.89
N ALA A 66 -8.21 -23.52 -18.43
CA ALA A 66 -8.06 -23.46 -19.88
C ALA A 66 -7.09 -24.57 -20.33
N PRO A 67 -7.48 -25.37 -21.29
CA PRO A 67 -6.53 -26.27 -21.93
C PRO A 67 -5.47 -25.45 -22.66
N ILE A 68 -4.20 -25.77 -22.45
CA ILE A 68 -3.12 -25.12 -23.19
C ILE A 68 -3.18 -25.64 -24.63
N ASN A 69 -3.78 -24.87 -25.53
CA ASN A 69 -3.68 -25.09 -26.96
C ASN A 69 -2.39 -24.44 -27.47
N THR A 70 -1.30 -25.18 -27.46
CA THR A 70 -0.08 -24.77 -28.16
C THR A 70 -0.22 -25.24 -29.64
N PRO A 71 -0.14 -24.33 -30.63
CA PRO A 71 -0.12 -24.71 -32.02
C PRO A 71 1.04 -25.69 -32.28
N GLY A 72 0.74 -26.89 -32.80
CA GLY A 72 1.71 -27.95 -33.08
C GLY A 72 1.83 -29.03 -32.00
N TYR A 73 1.20 -28.87 -30.84
CA TYR A 73 1.17 -29.89 -29.80
C TYR A 73 -0.03 -30.81 -30.00
N GLN A 74 0.24 -32.02 -30.45
CA GLN A 74 -0.81 -33.05 -30.57
C GLN A 74 -0.94 -33.78 -29.24
N ARG A 75 -2.11 -33.73 -28.67
CA ARG A 75 -2.49 -34.35 -27.39
C ARG A 75 -2.60 -35.88 -27.59
N ASN A 76 -1.49 -36.59 -27.41
CA ASN A 76 -1.43 -38.03 -27.70
C ASN A 76 -1.45 -38.94 -26.47
N ASN A 77 -1.35 -38.41 -25.22
CA ASN A 77 -1.27 -39.25 -24.03
C ASN A 77 -2.11 -38.69 -22.86
N ALA A 78 -2.55 -39.58 -21.97
CA ALA A 78 -3.30 -39.27 -20.76
C ALA A 78 -2.50 -38.41 -19.76
N GLU A 79 -1.18 -38.31 -19.89
CA GLU A 79 -0.30 -37.50 -19.07
C GLU A 79 -0.43 -35.99 -19.35
N ASP A 80 -0.98 -35.60 -20.50
CA ASP A 80 -1.23 -34.19 -20.84
C ASP A 80 -2.32 -33.53 -20.01
N PHE A 81 -2.99 -34.27 -19.15
CA PHE A 81 -3.98 -33.77 -18.22
C PHE A 81 -3.38 -32.83 -17.15
N PHE A 82 -2.07 -32.89 -16.95
CA PHE A 82 -1.37 -32.06 -15.95
C PHE A 82 -0.99 -30.64 -16.42
N PHE A 83 -1.16 -30.34 -17.71
CA PHE A 83 -0.85 -29.03 -18.28
C PHE A 83 -2.09 -28.12 -18.42
N THR A 84 -3.00 -28.21 -17.47
CA THR A 84 -4.07 -27.21 -17.36
C THR A 84 -3.55 -25.98 -16.65
N THR A 85 -3.64 -24.82 -17.29
CA THR A 85 -3.36 -23.55 -16.65
C THR A 85 -4.64 -22.88 -16.17
N TYR A 86 -4.55 -22.22 -15.01
CA TYR A 86 -5.64 -21.37 -14.56
C TYR A 86 -5.58 -20.03 -15.28
N VAL A 87 -6.65 -19.66 -15.92
CA VAL A 87 -6.82 -18.35 -16.55
C VAL A 87 -7.74 -17.51 -15.67
N ASN A 88 -7.25 -16.38 -15.25
CA ASN A 88 -8.04 -15.43 -14.48
C ASN A 88 -9.06 -14.74 -15.38
N GLN A 89 -10.31 -14.71 -14.96
CA GLN A 89 -11.36 -13.91 -15.58
C GLN A 89 -11.43 -12.52 -14.93
N TYR A 90 -11.56 -11.51 -15.77
CA TYR A 90 -11.73 -10.12 -15.36
C TYR A 90 -13.04 -9.57 -15.91
N THR A 91 -13.81 -8.82 -15.12
CA THR A 91 -15.01 -8.12 -15.59
C THR A 91 -14.67 -6.86 -16.35
N GLY A 92 -13.67 -6.14 -15.87
CA GLY A 92 -13.21 -4.92 -16.49
C GLY A 92 -11.89 -4.43 -15.89
N ARG A 93 -11.40 -3.33 -16.43
CA ARG A 93 -10.12 -2.77 -16.03
C ARG A 93 -10.31 -1.72 -14.92
N ASN A 94 -9.58 -1.89 -13.80
CA ASN A 94 -9.56 -0.95 -12.67
C ASN A 94 -10.95 -0.67 -12.06
N GLU A 95 -11.81 -1.66 -12.01
CA GLU A 95 -13.17 -1.52 -11.45
C GLU A 95 -13.21 -1.66 -9.94
N PHE A 96 -12.24 -2.31 -9.34
CA PHE A 96 -12.19 -2.48 -7.89
C PHE A 96 -11.45 -1.32 -7.24
N ARG A 97 -12.00 -0.81 -6.13
CA ARG A 97 -11.36 0.22 -5.30
C ARG A 97 -10.73 -0.40 -4.06
N MET A 98 -9.45 -0.15 -3.85
CA MET A 98 -8.77 -0.53 -2.61
C MET A 98 -9.39 0.19 -1.41
N ALA A 99 -9.18 -0.34 -0.22
CA ALA A 99 -9.52 0.37 1.01
C ALA A 99 -8.78 1.69 1.12
N SER A 100 -9.37 2.66 1.81
CA SER A 100 -8.75 3.97 2.01
C SER A 100 -7.44 3.85 2.80
N TYR A 101 -6.49 4.67 2.41
CA TYR A 101 -5.24 4.86 3.11
C TYR A 101 -5.37 6.02 4.09
N HIS A 102 -4.95 5.84 5.33
CA HIS A 102 -4.73 6.99 6.24
C HIS A 102 -3.72 6.64 7.33
N ARG A 103 -3.02 7.63 7.83
CA ARG A 103 -2.09 7.49 8.94
C ARG A 103 -1.94 8.80 9.70
N LEU A 104 -1.47 8.67 10.93
CA LEU A 104 -1.06 9.77 11.77
C LEU A 104 0.42 9.60 12.12
N ASP A 105 1.22 10.61 11.84
CA ASP A 105 2.62 10.69 12.22
C ASP A 105 2.74 11.75 13.31
N LEU A 106 3.47 11.45 14.37
CA LEU A 106 3.69 12.35 15.50
C LEU A 106 5.18 12.55 15.71
N GLY A 107 5.57 13.73 16.12
CA GLY A 107 6.95 14.05 16.45
C GLY A 107 7.07 15.05 17.57
N VAL A 108 8.15 14.95 18.34
CA VAL A 108 8.55 15.96 19.33
C VAL A 108 10.04 16.24 19.16
N GLN A 109 10.38 17.52 19.06
CA GLN A 109 11.76 17.99 18.93
C GLN A 109 12.14 18.82 20.16
N PHE A 110 13.31 18.50 20.70
CA PHE A 110 13.98 19.26 21.76
C PHE A 110 15.15 20.02 21.13
N VAL A 111 15.05 21.34 21.09
CA VAL A 111 16.05 22.20 20.45
C VAL A 111 16.77 23.01 21.52
N LYS A 112 18.10 22.92 21.55
CA LYS A 112 18.93 23.67 22.49
C LYS A 112 20.01 24.43 21.76
N GLN A 113 20.05 25.73 22.00
CA GLN A 113 21.11 26.58 21.52
C GLN A 113 22.27 26.56 22.52
N LYS A 114 23.49 26.40 22.01
CA LYS A 114 24.74 26.56 22.69
C LYS A 114 25.54 27.69 22.03
N THR A 115 26.60 28.13 22.64
CA THR A 115 27.39 29.28 22.16
C THR A 115 27.82 29.14 20.70
N ASN A 116 28.22 27.94 20.27
CA ASN A 116 28.79 27.69 18.94
C ASN A 116 27.98 26.73 18.08
N TYR A 117 26.87 26.16 18.60
CA TYR A 117 26.07 25.20 17.85
C TYR A 117 24.63 25.12 18.37
N VAL A 118 23.75 24.63 17.51
CA VAL A 118 22.39 24.25 17.88
C VAL A 118 22.26 22.74 17.82
N ARG A 119 21.83 22.11 18.90
CA ARG A 119 21.51 20.68 18.89
C ARG A 119 20.01 20.46 18.85
N THR A 120 19.61 19.45 18.10
CA THR A 120 18.22 19.01 18.04
C THR A 120 18.16 17.52 18.30
N LEU A 121 17.33 17.12 19.26
CA LEU A 121 16.96 15.73 19.50
C LEU A 121 15.48 15.58 19.16
N GLU A 122 15.18 14.65 18.26
CA GLU A 122 13.83 14.39 17.78
C GLU A 122 13.43 12.95 18.08
N PHE A 123 12.23 12.77 18.59
CA PHE A 123 11.53 11.49 18.69
C PHE A 123 10.32 11.58 17.79
N SER A 124 10.15 10.60 16.92
CA SER A 124 8.99 10.55 16.04
C SER A 124 8.42 9.14 15.91
N VAL A 125 7.16 9.07 15.57
CA VAL A 125 6.44 7.84 15.35
C VAL A 125 5.65 7.95 14.05
N TYR A 126 6.01 7.14 13.09
CA TYR A 126 5.25 6.95 11.86
C TYR A 126 4.08 6.01 12.12
N ASN A 127 2.91 6.33 11.58
CA ASN A 127 1.69 5.52 11.70
C ASN A 127 1.34 5.22 13.17
N ALA A 128 1.19 6.27 13.98
CA ALA A 128 1.05 6.20 15.44
C ALA A 128 -0.11 5.30 15.92
N TYR A 129 -1.18 5.16 15.15
CA TYR A 129 -2.30 4.26 15.49
C TYR A 129 -2.22 2.90 14.79
N ASN A 130 -1.06 2.56 14.20
CA ASN A 130 -0.77 1.23 13.63
C ASN A 130 -1.81 0.74 12.60
N ARG A 131 -2.30 1.63 11.74
CA ARG A 131 -3.22 1.21 10.69
C ARG A 131 -2.53 0.32 9.67
N ARG A 132 -3.17 -0.79 9.35
CA ARG A 132 -2.75 -1.69 8.27
C ARG A 132 -3.21 -1.15 6.92
N ASN A 133 -2.48 -0.16 6.41
CA ASN A 133 -2.78 0.43 5.11
C ASN A 133 -2.52 -0.55 3.96
N PRO A 134 -3.41 -0.65 2.97
CA PRO A 134 -3.22 -1.55 1.85
C PRO A 134 -2.08 -1.06 0.96
N TYR A 135 -1.15 -1.95 0.66
CA TYR A 135 -0.11 -1.74 -0.34
C TYR A 135 -0.49 -2.39 -1.67
N PHE A 136 -0.86 -3.66 -1.63
CA PHE A 136 -1.49 -4.34 -2.76
C PHE A 136 -2.41 -5.48 -2.27
N TYR A 137 -3.26 -5.93 -3.18
CA TYR A 137 -4.11 -7.10 -3.00
C TYR A 137 -3.68 -8.23 -3.92
N PHE A 138 -3.82 -9.46 -3.46
CA PHE A 138 -3.64 -10.65 -4.28
C PHE A 138 -4.63 -11.73 -3.85
N ILE A 139 -4.91 -12.63 -4.78
CA ILE A 139 -5.72 -13.80 -4.49
C ILE A 139 -4.79 -14.95 -4.10
N GLY A 140 -4.97 -15.48 -2.91
CA GLY A 140 -4.20 -16.60 -2.36
C GLY A 140 -5.11 -17.76 -1.99
N ALA A 141 -4.54 -18.96 -1.85
CA ALA A 141 -5.26 -20.11 -1.32
C ALA A 141 -5.54 -19.93 0.18
N GLU A 142 -6.73 -20.30 0.61
CA GLU A 142 -7.08 -20.36 2.03
C GLU A 142 -6.35 -21.53 2.70
N GLY A 143 -5.80 -21.31 3.89
CA GLY A 143 -5.26 -22.39 4.73
C GLY A 143 -3.97 -23.06 4.28
N ARG A 144 -3.26 -22.53 3.27
CA ARG A 144 -1.97 -23.07 2.86
C ARG A 144 -0.91 -22.81 3.92
N SER A 145 -0.72 -23.81 4.78
CA SER A 145 0.31 -23.84 5.81
C SER A 145 1.30 -24.95 5.43
N GLY A 146 2.40 -24.59 4.76
CA GLY A 146 3.47 -25.52 4.40
C GLY A 146 3.69 -25.74 2.91
N LEU A 147 4.91 -26.16 2.56
CA LEU A 147 5.37 -26.36 1.16
C LEU A 147 4.60 -27.48 0.43
N PHE A 148 4.00 -28.40 1.15
CA PHE A 148 3.34 -29.62 0.63
C PHE A 148 1.83 -29.67 0.89
N ALA A 149 1.23 -28.57 1.35
CA ALA A 149 -0.21 -28.54 1.53
C ALA A 149 -0.92 -28.66 0.17
N PRO A 150 -1.91 -29.55 0.03
CA PRO A 150 -2.67 -29.66 -1.19
C PRO A 150 -3.32 -28.31 -1.52
N PRO A 151 -3.48 -27.97 -2.81
CA PRO A 151 -4.18 -26.75 -3.19
C PRO A 151 -5.63 -26.86 -2.71
N THR A 152 -5.97 -26.04 -1.69
CA THR A 152 -7.38 -25.87 -1.30
C THR A 152 -8.09 -25.12 -2.41
N SER A 153 -9.30 -25.55 -2.74
CA SER A 153 -10.13 -24.91 -3.77
C SER A 153 -10.60 -23.50 -3.40
N ASN A 154 -10.49 -23.15 -2.12
CA ASN A 154 -10.92 -21.84 -1.63
C ASN A 154 -9.84 -20.79 -1.86
N ARG A 155 -10.18 -19.78 -2.64
CA ARG A 155 -9.35 -18.60 -2.86
C ARG A 155 -9.90 -17.42 -2.08
N VAL A 156 -8.99 -16.69 -1.44
CA VAL A 156 -9.32 -15.52 -0.62
C VAL A 156 -8.53 -14.31 -1.08
N LEU A 157 -9.19 -13.16 -1.08
CA LEU A 157 -8.52 -11.89 -1.33
C LEU A 157 -7.67 -11.52 -0.10
N ARG A 158 -6.37 -11.34 -0.31
CA ARG A 158 -5.42 -10.98 0.75
C ARG A 158 -4.88 -9.59 0.52
N GLN A 159 -4.74 -8.86 1.61
CA GLN A 159 -4.12 -7.54 1.64
C GLN A 159 -2.69 -7.65 2.18
N VAL A 160 -1.75 -7.06 1.48
CA VAL A 160 -0.39 -6.83 1.98
C VAL A 160 -0.29 -5.42 2.54
N THR A 161 0.31 -5.32 3.72
CA THR A 161 0.57 -4.06 4.43
C THR A 161 2.07 -3.99 4.72
N LEU A 162 2.73 -2.88 4.40
CA LEU A 162 4.18 -2.76 4.53
C LEU A 162 4.62 -2.11 5.84
N PHE A 163 4.01 -0.99 6.21
CA PHE A 163 4.52 -0.13 7.27
C PHE A 163 3.57 -0.10 8.47
N PRO A 164 3.87 -0.89 9.53
CA PRO A 164 3.21 -0.77 10.82
C PRO A 164 3.66 0.52 11.52
N VAL A 165 3.44 0.61 12.82
CA VAL A 165 4.03 1.66 13.65
C VAL A 165 5.56 1.58 13.62
N ILE A 166 6.24 2.70 13.29
CA ILE A 166 7.70 2.77 13.24
C ILE A 166 8.16 3.94 14.10
N PRO A 167 8.74 3.68 15.28
CA PRO A 167 9.40 4.71 16.08
C PRO A 167 10.75 5.08 15.45
N SER A 168 11.14 6.33 15.58
CA SER A 168 12.39 6.87 15.08
C SER A 168 12.98 7.87 16.06
N VAL A 169 14.30 7.91 16.15
CA VAL A 169 15.06 8.90 16.94
C VAL A 169 16.10 9.53 16.02
N SER A 170 16.13 10.85 16.00
CA SER A 170 17.12 11.63 15.25
C SER A 170 17.86 12.59 16.15
N TYR A 171 19.17 12.70 15.97
CA TYR A 171 20.01 13.66 16.66
C TYR A 171 20.83 14.46 15.65
N SER A 172 20.76 15.78 15.71
CA SER A 172 21.52 16.66 14.83
C SER A 172 22.20 17.78 15.57
N ILE A 173 23.36 18.18 15.06
CA ILE A 173 24.14 19.34 15.52
C ILE A 173 24.39 20.23 14.29
N LYS A 174 24.07 21.51 14.44
CA LYS A 174 24.34 22.53 13.44
C LYS A 174 25.29 23.57 14.04
N PHE A 175 26.47 23.70 13.43
CA PHE A 175 27.51 24.68 13.75
C PHE A 175 27.25 26.00 13.02
#